data_ab71efbe01d47f99c02a8d60f7c169b2
#
_entry.id   ab71efbe01d47f99c02a8d60f7c169b2
#
_cell.length_a   1.000
_cell.length_b   1.000
_cell.length_c   1.000
_cell.angle_alpha   90.00
_cell.angle_beta   90.00
_cell.angle_gamma   90.00
#
_symmetry.space_group_name_H-M   'P 1'
#
loop_
_entity.id
_entity.type
_entity.pdbx_description
1 polymer ?
#
loop_
_entity_poly.entity_id
_entity_poly.type
_entity_poly.pdbx_seq_one_letter_code
_entity_poly.pdbx_strand_id
1 'polypeptide(L)'
;MAYGTYRGLFRPEWAGPLAKTLVLALVGYGLYQNRHLKSLYLVLLGLALNTLVIFANGGHMPVSLDALKKAGIEGWEDLLKTRGDAVHTLLDESTRLPFLGDVIALPPLRKAASLGDLFVLAGIAGVVVEGALRASGRRLPRRQAALRVLALLLGVLILLALRA
;
A
#
# COMPACT_ATOMS: atom_id res chain seq x y z
N MET A 1 -0.45 -10.21 -14.54
CA MET A 1 0.87 -9.68 -14.92
C MET A 1 1.98 -10.71 -14.90
N ALA A 2 2.11 -11.55 -13.87
CA ALA A 2 3.10 -12.63 -13.82
C ALA A 2 3.14 -13.51 -15.08
N TYR A 3 1.98 -13.84 -15.63
CA TYR A 3 1.88 -14.69 -16.84
C TYR A 3 2.45 -14.01 -18.11
N GLY A 4 2.26 -12.69 -18.25
CA GLY A 4 2.80 -11.93 -19.38
C GLY A 4 4.32 -11.76 -19.31
N THR A 5 4.87 -11.64 -18.10
CA THR A 5 6.32 -11.60 -17.87
C THR A 5 6.96 -12.96 -18.14
N TYR A 6 6.28 -14.05 -17.76
CA TYR A 6 6.74 -15.41 -18.04
C TYR A 6 6.79 -15.73 -19.54
N ARG A 7 5.91 -15.14 -20.34
CA ARG A 7 5.91 -15.27 -21.81
C ARG A 7 6.81 -14.27 -22.54
N GLY A 8 7.56 -13.42 -21.83
CA GLY A 8 8.42 -12.40 -22.42
C GLY A 8 7.68 -11.25 -23.11
N LEU A 9 6.38 -11.13 -22.88
CA LEU A 9 5.55 -10.03 -23.43
C LEU A 9 5.87 -8.67 -22.78
N PHE A 10 6.31 -8.70 -21.51
CA PHE A 10 6.77 -7.52 -20.79
C PHE A 10 8.13 -7.77 -20.15
N ARG A 11 9.05 -6.83 -20.29
CA ARG A 11 10.30 -6.87 -19.53
C ARG A 11 10.00 -6.69 -18.04
N PRO A 12 10.58 -7.51 -17.13
CA PRO A 12 10.32 -7.42 -15.69
C PRO A 12 10.52 -6.02 -15.12
N GLU A 13 11.51 -5.29 -15.64
CA GLU A 13 11.88 -3.94 -15.21
C GLU A 13 10.74 -2.91 -15.40
N TRP A 14 9.87 -3.11 -16.38
CA TRP A 14 8.77 -2.20 -16.71
C TRP A 14 7.40 -2.67 -16.23
N ALA A 15 7.26 -3.97 -15.95
CA ALA A 15 5.97 -4.54 -15.58
C ALA A 15 5.44 -3.97 -14.27
N GLY A 16 6.29 -3.83 -13.26
CA GLY A 16 5.96 -3.26 -11.96
C GLY A 16 5.58 -1.77 -12.04
N PRO A 17 6.47 -0.90 -12.56
CA PRO A 17 6.19 0.52 -12.75
C PRO A 17 4.94 0.77 -13.59
N LEU A 18 4.77 0.06 -14.72
CA LEU A 18 3.60 0.19 -15.59
C LEU A 18 2.30 -0.13 -14.86
N ALA A 19 2.28 -1.24 -14.09
CA ALA A 19 1.13 -1.63 -13.31
C ALA A 19 0.76 -0.57 -12.26
N LYS A 20 1.75 -0.05 -11.54
CA LYS A 20 1.53 0.97 -10.50
C LYS A 20 1.05 2.29 -11.11
N THR A 21 1.63 2.69 -12.24
CA THR A 21 1.19 3.89 -12.97
C THR A 21 -0.25 3.75 -13.47
N LEU A 22 -0.61 2.58 -14.00
CA LEU A 22 -1.98 2.31 -14.45
C LEU A 22 -2.96 2.37 -13.27
N VAL A 23 -2.64 1.74 -12.14
CA VAL A 23 -3.46 1.81 -10.93
C VAL A 23 -3.60 3.24 -10.45
N LEU A 24 -2.51 4.02 -10.41
CA LEU A 24 -2.53 5.43 -10.04
C LEU A 24 -3.44 6.25 -10.97
N ALA A 25 -3.36 6.02 -12.28
CA ALA A 25 -4.19 6.68 -13.28
C ALA A 25 -5.68 6.33 -13.12
N LEU A 26 -6.00 5.04 -12.89
CA LEU A 26 -7.38 4.59 -12.66
C LEU A 26 -7.95 5.18 -11.37
N VAL A 27 -7.17 5.23 -10.29
CA VAL A 27 -7.59 5.86 -9.04
C VAL A 27 -7.75 7.36 -9.22
N GLY A 28 -6.85 8.02 -9.96
CA GLY A 28 -6.96 9.44 -10.31
C GLY A 28 -8.24 9.74 -11.10
N TYR A 29 -8.58 8.89 -12.08
CA TYR A 29 -9.85 8.98 -12.80
C TYR A 29 -11.05 8.76 -11.88
N GLY A 30 -10.99 7.73 -11.02
CA GLY A 30 -12.01 7.48 -10.01
C GLY A 30 -12.21 8.66 -9.06
N LEU A 31 -11.11 9.33 -8.66
CA LEU A 31 -11.15 10.54 -7.86
C LEU A 31 -11.83 11.70 -8.62
N TYR A 32 -11.49 11.89 -9.89
CA TYR A 32 -12.12 12.93 -10.71
C TYR A 32 -13.64 12.76 -10.78
N GLN A 33 -14.12 11.54 -10.96
CA GLN A 33 -15.56 11.21 -10.97
C GLN A 33 -16.21 11.32 -9.58
N ASN A 34 -15.44 11.02 -8.52
CA ASN A 34 -15.93 10.92 -7.14
C ASN A 34 -15.25 11.94 -6.20
N ARG A 35 -14.91 13.13 -6.73
CA ARG A 35 -14.24 14.21 -5.96
C ARG A 35 -15.02 14.68 -4.71
N HIS A 36 -16.25 14.22 -4.56
CA HIS A 36 -17.05 14.43 -3.36
C HIS A 36 -16.63 13.50 -2.19
N LEU A 37 -15.93 12.38 -2.47
CA LEU A 37 -15.36 11.46 -1.47
C LEU A 37 -13.94 11.90 -1.13
N LYS A 38 -13.79 12.69 -0.09
CA LYS A 38 -12.49 13.31 0.25
C LYS A 38 -11.42 12.31 0.65
N SER A 39 -11.81 11.18 1.20
CA SER A 39 -10.89 10.12 1.60
C SER A 39 -10.17 9.47 0.40
N LEU A 40 -10.69 9.62 -0.83
CA LEU A 40 -9.98 9.17 -2.04
C LEU A 40 -8.65 9.93 -2.27
N TYR A 41 -8.51 11.15 -1.77
CA TYR A 41 -7.24 11.88 -1.84
C TYR A 41 -6.13 11.20 -1.03
N LEU A 42 -6.49 10.56 0.10
CA LEU A 42 -5.54 9.76 0.88
C LEU A 42 -5.09 8.53 0.10
N VAL A 43 -6.02 7.84 -0.58
CA VAL A 43 -5.70 6.71 -1.45
C VAL A 43 -4.73 7.15 -2.56
N LEU A 44 -5.05 8.25 -3.24
CA LEU A 44 -4.21 8.79 -4.30
C LEU A 44 -2.81 9.16 -3.78
N LEU A 45 -2.73 9.83 -2.64
CA LEU A 45 -1.47 10.18 -2.00
C LEU A 45 -0.63 8.94 -1.69
N GLY A 46 -1.24 7.92 -1.07
CA GLY A 46 -0.54 6.68 -0.73
C GLY A 46 -0.01 5.95 -1.97
N LEU A 47 -0.82 5.85 -3.02
CA LEU A 47 -0.39 5.27 -4.29
C LEU A 47 0.72 6.09 -4.96
N ALA A 48 0.65 7.42 -4.89
CA ALA A 48 1.68 8.29 -5.44
C ALA A 48 3.02 8.11 -4.70
N LEU A 49 3.01 8.02 -3.36
CA LEU A 49 4.20 7.76 -2.55
C LEU A 49 4.83 6.40 -2.90
N ASN A 50 4.01 5.34 -3.00
CA ASN A 50 4.48 4.01 -3.39
C ASN A 50 5.04 4.02 -4.82
N THR A 51 4.37 4.69 -5.75
CA THR A 51 4.85 4.83 -7.12
C THR A 51 6.19 5.55 -7.16
N LEU A 52 6.32 6.64 -6.41
CA LEU A 52 7.55 7.44 -6.33
C LEU A 52 8.75 6.60 -5.87
N VAL A 53 8.62 5.87 -4.76
CA VAL A 53 9.74 5.06 -4.23
C VAL A 53 10.08 3.91 -5.18
N ILE A 54 9.09 3.27 -5.80
CA ILE A 54 9.32 2.20 -6.79
C ILE A 54 10.08 2.73 -8.01
N PHE A 55 9.68 3.87 -8.57
CA PHE A 55 10.42 4.48 -9.68
C PHE A 55 11.84 4.92 -9.29
N ALA A 56 12.01 5.47 -8.09
CA ALA A 56 13.33 5.88 -7.59
C ALA A 56 14.30 4.69 -7.44
N ASN A 57 13.78 3.47 -7.28
CA ASN A 57 14.54 2.24 -7.07
C ASN A 57 14.43 1.24 -8.24
N GLY A 58 14.38 1.75 -9.47
CA GLY A 58 14.47 0.93 -10.68
C GLY A 58 13.29 -0.02 -10.88
N GLY A 59 12.12 0.31 -10.38
CA GLY A 59 10.90 -0.48 -10.55
C GLY A 59 10.58 -1.44 -9.40
N HIS A 60 11.42 -1.47 -8.35
CA HIS A 60 11.25 -2.37 -7.22
C HIS A 60 10.90 -1.61 -5.94
N MET A 61 10.08 -2.23 -5.09
CA MET A 61 9.75 -1.71 -3.77
C MET A 61 10.84 -2.14 -2.77
N PRO A 62 11.55 -1.21 -2.12
CA PRO A 62 12.54 -1.56 -1.10
C PRO A 62 11.85 -2.07 0.16
N VAL A 63 12.32 -3.21 0.68
CA VAL A 63 11.78 -3.84 1.89
C VAL A 63 12.87 -3.97 2.95
N SER A 64 12.55 -3.58 4.18
CA SER A 64 13.45 -3.72 5.31
C SER A 64 13.46 -5.16 5.83
N LEU A 65 14.65 -5.75 5.92
CA LEU A 65 14.83 -7.08 6.51
C LEU A 65 14.40 -7.10 7.99
N ASP A 66 14.68 -6.03 8.72
CA ASP A 66 14.26 -5.89 10.13
C ASP A 66 12.72 -5.86 10.25
N ALA A 67 12.04 -5.15 9.35
CA ALA A 67 10.57 -5.14 9.32
C ALA A 67 9.99 -6.52 9.01
N LEU A 68 10.59 -7.27 8.07
CA LEU A 68 10.18 -8.65 7.75
C LEU A 68 10.33 -9.57 8.97
N LYS A 69 11.50 -9.55 9.63
CA LYS A 69 11.76 -10.35 10.84
C LYS A 69 10.77 -10.03 11.96
N LYS A 70 10.55 -8.73 12.22
CA LYS A 70 9.57 -8.29 13.23
C LYS A 70 8.13 -8.66 12.87
N ALA A 71 7.81 -8.80 11.60
CA ALA A 71 6.51 -9.26 11.12
C ALA A 71 6.36 -10.79 11.18
N GLY A 72 7.38 -11.54 11.63
CA GLY A 72 7.36 -12.99 11.68
C GLY A 72 7.41 -13.66 10.31
N ILE A 73 8.05 -13.01 9.32
CA ILE A 73 8.21 -13.52 7.97
C ILE A 73 9.65 -14.05 7.84
N GLU A 74 9.78 -15.36 7.84
CA GLU A 74 11.06 -16.05 7.67
C GLU A 74 11.22 -16.52 6.21
N GLY A 75 12.48 -16.67 5.76
CA GLY A 75 12.80 -17.22 4.42
C GLY A 75 12.71 -16.23 3.25
N TRP A 76 12.19 -15.03 3.45
CA TRP A 76 12.14 -14.01 2.38
C TRP A 76 13.51 -13.42 2.03
N GLU A 77 14.46 -13.52 2.96
CA GLU A 77 15.80 -13.00 2.75
C GLU A 77 16.48 -13.67 1.54
N ASP A 78 16.39 -15.00 1.46
CA ASP A 78 16.98 -15.77 0.34
C ASP A 78 16.23 -15.52 -0.96
N LEU A 79 14.88 -15.39 -0.90
CA LEU A 79 14.08 -15.09 -2.08
C LEU A 79 14.41 -13.68 -2.63
N LEU A 80 14.54 -12.69 -1.79
CA LEU A 80 14.86 -11.32 -2.20
C LEU A 80 16.32 -11.20 -2.67
N LYS A 81 17.26 -11.92 -2.05
CA LYS A 81 18.68 -11.95 -2.48
C LYS A 81 18.86 -12.58 -3.85
N THR A 82 18.09 -13.61 -4.16
CA THR A 82 18.13 -14.26 -5.47
C THR A 82 17.37 -13.51 -6.57
N ARG A 83 16.81 -12.33 -6.27
CA ARG A 83 15.94 -11.56 -7.17
C ARG A 83 14.74 -12.37 -7.68
N GLY A 84 14.29 -13.33 -6.87
CA GLY A 84 13.13 -14.16 -7.19
C GLY A 84 11.78 -13.42 -7.13
N ASP A 85 11.73 -12.24 -6.54
CA ASP A 85 10.53 -11.38 -6.53
C ASP A 85 10.70 -10.24 -7.55
N ALA A 86 9.80 -10.20 -8.54
CA ALA A 86 9.79 -9.18 -9.58
C ALA A 86 9.36 -7.78 -9.08
N VAL A 87 8.90 -7.66 -7.84
CA VAL A 87 8.28 -6.43 -7.32
C VAL A 87 9.09 -5.81 -6.17
N HIS A 88 9.78 -6.63 -5.37
CA HIS A 88 10.48 -6.17 -4.17
C HIS A 88 11.99 -6.35 -4.28
N THR A 89 12.72 -5.50 -3.58
CA THR A 89 14.18 -5.61 -3.38
C THR A 89 14.51 -5.37 -1.91
N LEU A 90 15.65 -5.92 -1.43
CA LEU A 90 16.11 -5.60 -0.10
C LEU A 90 16.57 -4.13 -0.02
N LEU A 91 16.22 -3.50 1.07
CA LEU A 91 16.71 -2.17 1.41
C LEU A 91 18.19 -2.25 1.76
N ASP A 92 19.01 -1.43 1.08
CA ASP A 92 20.45 -1.31 1.26
C ASP A 92 20.91 0.15 1.23
N GLU A 93 22.23 0.39 1.27
CA GLU A 93 22.82 1.74 1.26
C GLU A 93 22.57 2.50 -0.05
N SER A 94 22.31 1.81 -1.15
CA SER A 94 22.00 2.41 -2.44
C SER A 94 20.53 2.78 -2.61
N THR A 95 19.68 2.37 -1.67
CA THR A 95 18.24 2.59 -1.70
C THR A 95 17.90 4.06 -1.62
N ARG A 96 17.13 4.54 -2.58
CA ARG A 96 16.60 5.91 -2.60
C ARG A 96 15.28 5.98 -1.84
N LEU A 97 15.10 7.03 -1.06
CA LEU A 97 13.89 7.27 -0.25
C LEU A 97 13.54 6.08 0.68
N PRO A 98 14.49 5.55 1.47
CA PRO A 98 14.31 4.31 2.22
C PRO A 98 13.13 4.36 3.19
N PHE A 99 12.78 5.54 3.71
CA PHE A 99 11.65 5.75 4.63
C PHE A 99 10.27 5.59 3.97
N LEU A 100 10.18 5.58 2.64
CA LEU A 100 8.97 5.30 1.87
C LEU A 100 8.84 3.82 1.49
N GLY A 101 9.87 3.01 1.72
CA GLY A 101 9.84 1.57 1.52
C GLY A 101 8.98 0.83 2.53
N ASP A 102 8.93 -0.49 2.41
CA ASP A 102 8.24 -1.39 3.34
C ASP A 102 9.07 -1.57 4.62
N VAL A 103 9.02 -0.55 5.49
CA VAL A 103 9.82 -0.46 6.72
C VAL A 103 9.00 -0.63 8.00
N ILE A 104 7.68 -0.70 7.89
CA ILE A 104 6.76 -0.81 9.02
C ILE A 104 6.34 -2.28 9.18
N ALA A 105 6.76 -2.90 10.27
CA ALA A 105 6.32 -4.26 10.58
C ALA A 105 4.87 -4.27 11.05
N LEU A 106 4.07 -5.16 10.48
CA LEU A 106 2.68 -5.44 10.88
C LEU A 106 2.56 -6.93 11.29
N PRO A 107 2.98 -7.31 12.52
CA PRO A 107 3.02 -8.71 12.96
C PRO A 107 1.67 -9.42 12.83
N PRO A 108 0.51 -8.80 13.19
CA PRO A 108 -0.79 -9.46 13.07
C PRO A 108 -1.15 -9.85 11.63
N LEU A 109 -0.61 -9.13 10.65
CA LEU A 109 -0.84 -9.38 9.22
C LEU A 109 0.28 -10.21 8.59
N ARG A 110 1.34 -10.51 9.36
CA ARG A 110 2.57 -11.12 8.85
C ARG A 110 3.05 -10.41 7.58
N LYS A 111 3.19 -9.09 7.66
CA LYS A 111 3.49 -8.23 6.51
C LYS A 111 4.38 -7.05 6.91
N ALA A 112 5.29 -6.67 6.04
CA ALA A 112 5.89 -5.34 6.05
C ALA A 112 5.02 -4.40 5.21
N ALA A 113 4.94 -3.15 5.58
CA ALA A 113 4.14 -2.13 4.92
C ALA A 113 4.92 -0.82 4.78
N SER A 114 4.56 -0.03 3.79
CA SER A 114 5.07 1.32 3.57
C SER A 114 4.18 2.38 4.23
N LEU A 115 4.70 3.59 4.33
CA LEU A 115 3.90 4.76 4.68
C LEU A 115 2.75 4.98 3.69
N GLY A 116 3.01 4.74 2.39
CA GLY A 116 1.98 4.84 1.35
C GLY A 116 0.83 3.84 1.58
N ASP A 117 1.13 2.61 2.02
CA ASP A 117 0.11 1.60 2.32
C ASP A 117 -0.79 2.04 3.47
N LEU A 118 -0.24 2.72 4.49
CA LEU A 118 -1.05 3.27 5.58
C LEU A 118 -2.02 4.35 5.07
N PHE A 119 -1.57 5.22 4.17
CA PHE A 119 -2.45 6.21 3.55
C PHE A 119 -3.54 5.56 2.68
N VAL A 120 -3.19 4.52 1.90
CA VAL A 120 -4.17 3.76 1.11
C VAL A 120 -5.21 3.11 2.02
N LEU A 121 -4.77 2.45 3.08
CA LEU A 121 -5.67 1.77 4.03
C LEU A 121 -6.61 2.77 4.73
N ALA A 122 -6.06 3.88 5.24
CA ALA A 122 -6.85 4.95 5.85
C ALA A 122 -7.85 5.58 4.86
N GLY A 123 -7.40 5.78 3.61
CA GLY A 123 -8.24 6.31 2.54
C GLY A 123 -9.40 5.39 2.19
N ILE A 124 -9.15 4.09 2.03
CA ILE A 124 -10.19 3.07 1.76
C ILE A 124 -11.22 3.03 2.89
N ALA A 125 -10.75 2.96 4.15
CA ALA A 125 -11.64 2.99 5.32
C ALA A 125 -12.48 4.27 5.34
N GLY A 126 -11.87 5.41 5.01
CA GLY A 126 -12.58 6.69 4.91
C GLY A 126 -13.65 6.70 3.82
N VAL A 127 -13.37 6.16 2.63
CA VAL A 127 -14.35 6.04 1.53
C VAL A 127 -15.55 5.21 1.96
N VAL A 128 -15.32 4.08 2.63
CA VAL A 128 -16.40 3.22 3.14
C VAL A 128 -17.29 3.99 4.12
N VAL A 129 -16.68 4.72 5.07
CA VAL A 129 -17.42 5.54 6.04
C VAL A 129 -18.17 6.67 5.35
N GLU A 130 -17.53 7.42 4.45
CA GLU A 130 -18.18 8.50 3.71
C GLU A 130 -19.33 8.01 2.86
N GLY A 131 -19.18 6.86 2.19
CA GLY A 131 -20.23 6.23 1.39
C GLY A 131 -21.42 5.79 2.24
N ALA A 132 -21.18 5.11 3.36
CA ALA A 132 -22.22 4.66 4.28
C ALA A 132 -23.00 5.84 4.89
N LEU A 133 -22.31 6.92 5.26
CA LEU A 133 -22.94 8.13 5.80
C LEU A 133 -23.83 8.83 4.77
N ARG A 134 -23.39 8.90 3.52
CA ARG A 134 -24.18 9.47 2.42
C ARG A 134 -25.43 8.64 2.15
N ALA A 135 -25.27 7.32 2.09
CA ALA A 135 -26.40 6.40 1.87
C ALA A 135 -27.44 6.48 2.99
N SER A 136 -27.02 6.76 4.24
CA SER A 136 -27.92 6.92 5.39
C SER A 136 -28.52 8.33 5.55
N GLY A 137 -28.20 9.27 4.65
CA GLY A 137 -28.62 10.67 4.75
C GLY A 137 -28.01 11.45 5.91
N ARG A 138 -27.07 10.86 6.64
CA ARG A 138 -26.44 11.47 7.83
C ARG A 138 -25.21 12.27 7.45
N ARG A 139 -25.14 13.52 7.91
CA ARG A 139 -23.95 14.37 7.86
C ARG A 139 -23.27 14.33 9.22
N LEU A 140 -22.11 13.68 9.32
CA LEU A 140 -21.30 13.73 10.53
C LEU A 140 -20.30 14.90 10.47
N PRO A 141 -20.04 15.56 11.61
CA PRO A 141 -18.90 16.45 11.75
C PRO A 141 -17.59 15.72 11.39
N ARG A 142 -16.65 16.42 10.73
CA ARG A 142 -15.36 15.83 10.27
C ARG A 142 -14.62 15.08 11.37
N ARG A 143 -14.62 15.58 12.62
CA ARG A 143 -14.01 14.91 13.77
C ARG A 143 -14.61 13.52 14.05
N GLN A 144 -15.93 13.40 13.99
CA GLN A 144 -16.60 12.11 14.24
C GLN A 144 -16.37 11.12 13.08
N ALA A 145 -16.29 11.60 11.85
CA ALA A 145 -15.92 10.75 10.71
C ALA A 145 -14.49 10.21 10.88
N ALA A 146 -13.52 11.04 11.23
CA ALA A 146 -12.14 10.63 11.47
C ALA A 146 -12.03 9.61 12.62
N LEU A 147 -12.73 9.83 13.74
CA LEU A 147 -12.76 8.91 14.87
C LEU A 147 -13.35 7.55 14.50
N ARG A 148 -14.37 7.51 13.64
CA ARG A 148 -14.95 6.24 13.17
C ARG A 148 -14.03 5.49 12.23
N VAL A 149 -13.30 6.17 11.35
CA VAL A 149 -12.26 5.57 10.52
C VAL A 149 -11.19 4.95 11.40
N LEU A 150 -10.70 5.70 12.39
CA LEU A 150 -9.69 5.22 13.33
C LEU A 150 -10.19 4.02 14.13
N ALA A 151 -11.42 4.06 14.63
CA ALA A 151 -12.04 2.96 15.37
C ALA A 151 -12.20 1.69 14.50
N LEU A 152 -12.56 1.84 13.22
CA LEU A 152 -12.65 0.74 12.25
C LEU A 152 -11.27 0.12 12.00
N LEU A 153 -10.25 0.93 11.79
CA LEU A 153 -8.88 0.47 11.56
C LEU A 153 -8.34 -0.26 12.80
N LEU A 154 -8.55 0.31 13.99
CA LEU A 154 -8.19 -0.35 15.26
C LEU A 154 -8.95 -1.65 15.46
N GLY A 155 -10.25 -1.68 15.19
CA GLY A 155 -11.06 -2.91 15.30
C GLY A 155 -10.58 -4.02 14.37
N VAL A 156 -10.24 -3.69 13.13
CA VAL A 156 -9.65 -4.65 12.18
C VAL A 156 -8.29 -5.16 12.67
N LEU A 157 -7.43 -4.26 13.15
CA LEU A 157 -6.12 -4.64 13.71
C LEU A 157 -6.24 -5.56 14.92
N ILE A 158 -7.17 -5.27 15.85
CA ILE A 158 -7.44 -6.11 17.02
C ILE A 158 -7.98 -7.47 16.60
N LEU A 159 -8.94 -7.55 15.68
CA LEU A 159 -9.48 -8.81 15.17
C LEU A 159 -8.40 -9.67 14.49
N LEU A 160 -7.48 -9.06 13.77
CA LEU A 160 -6.35 -9.76 13.14
C LEU A 160 -5.33 -10.23 14.18
N ALA A 161 -5.07 -9.41 15.20
CA ALA A 161 -4.19 -9.80 16.31
C ALA A 161 -4.73 -10.95 17.16
N LEU A 162 -6.06 -11.07 17.29
CA LEU A 162 -6.70 -12.17 18.02
C LEU A 162 -6.73 -13.49 17.23
N ARG A 163 -6.45 -13.45 15.92
CA ARG A 163 -6.39 -14.65 15.06
C ARG A 163 -4.97 -15.12 14.77
N ALA A 164 -3.97 -14.36 15.18
CA ALA A 164 -2.55 -14.72 15.06
C ALA A 164 -2.04 -15.45 16.29
#